data_ea94fca8cf00e932c5242d2da8513494
#
_entry.id   ea94fca8cf00e932c5242d2da8513494
#
_cell.length_a   1.000
_cell.length_b   1.000
_cell.length_c   1.000
_cell.angle_alpha   90.00
_cell.angle_beta   90.00
_cell.angle_gamma   90.00
#
_symmetry.space_group_name_H-M   'P 1'
#
loop_
_entity.id
_entity.type
_entity.pdbx_description
1 polymer ?
#
loop_
_entity_poly.entity_id
_entity_poly.type
_entity_poly.pdbx_seq_one_letter_code
_entity_poly.pdbx_strand_id
1 'polypeptide(L)'
;KGYFLGPDAGIGLYLYSGLDYLEYYSQFPSHNTVCVDGISSYPVMKSNHAFRVNSCFPAPVSKKGEFYPITYSEVYFREPESCADQTRLTSIVTTGPETGYYVDIFRSRKVQGGDKMHDYFYHNLGQTLSLTGTDGTDLGLQPTEELSFAGAHLYAYSYIYNKKAVQTAKDVKASFTIDMKDGDDISMNLWMKGEKDRKVFTALSPMTEGYSRTPGMPYNIKEQPTLTFVARQSGEACSRPFVAIYEPSSVNEPGQIESVTFPEVECKDKGSHVAVCVEQRNGRKDCILSSDNASHLCGMGDMKAKAVYALCGNKAGKETTLFLGNGTLLQTPRVTIKSEKPANVLLEHQLDGWYY
;
A
#
# COMPACT_ATOMS: atom_id res chain seq x y z
N LYS A 1 4.99 0.53 18.42
CA LYS A 1 5.46 1.88 18.84
C LYS A 1 4.34 2.76 19.41
N GLY A 2 3.08 2.37 19.30
CA GLY A 2 1.94 3.05 19.92
C GLY A 2 1.48 4.35 19.24
N TYR A 3 1.98 4.66 18.04
CA TYR A 3 1.57 5.82 17.26
C TYR A 3 0.71 5.44 16.08
N PHE A 4 -0.26 6.30 15.74
CA PHE A 4 -1.05 6.16 14.53
C PHE A 4 -0.26 6.68 13.33
N LEU A 5 0.05 5.79 12.39
CA LEU A 5 0.65 6.13 11.11
C LEU A 5 -0.30 5.65 10.01
N GLY A 6 -0.50 6.48 8.99
CA GLY A 6 -1.51 6.22 7.95
C GLY A 6 -2.94 6.20 8.49
N PRO A 7 -3.37 7.23 9.27
CA PRO A 7 -4.70 7.24 9.87
C PRO A 7 -5.79 7.32 8.82
N ASP A 8 -6.96 6.80 9.16
CA ASP A 8 -8.20 7.17 8.49
C ASP A 8 -8.59 8.60 8.88
N ALA A 9 -9.22 9.34 7.97
CA ALA A 9 -9.61 10.72 8.21
C ALA A 9 -10.61 10.88 9.37
N GLY A 10 -11.35 9.84 9.71
CA GLY A 10 -12.38 9.87 10.73
C GLY A 10 -13.65 10.57 10.23
N ILE A 11 -14.33 11.25 11.13
CA ILE A 11 -15.64 11.87 10.87
C ILE A 11 -15.61 13.40 10.88
N GLY A 12 -14.42 14.02 11.02
CA GLY A 12 -14.29 15.45 11.27
C GLY A 12 -14.71 15.81 12.70
N LEU A 13 -14.99 17.08 12.93
CA LEU A 13 -15.38 17.56 14.26
C LEU A 13 -16.79 17.14 14.68
N TYR A 14 -17.70 17.00 13.72
CA TYR A 14 -19.11 16.71 13.98
C TYR A 14 -19.71 15.73 12.99
N LEU A 15 -20.09 14.56 13.45
CA LEU A 15 -20.84 13.58 12.68
C LEU A 15 -22.23 14.16 12.32
N TYR A 16 -22.57 14.15 11.04
CA TYR A 16 -23.85 14.60 10.46
C TYR A 16 -24.20 16.10 10.58
N SER A 17 -23.39 16.92 11.20
CA SER A 17 -23.75 18.32 11.45
C SER A 17 -22.93 19.35 10.68
N GLY A 18 -21.84 18.93 10.00
CA GLY A 18 -20.99 19.81 9.21
C GLY A 18 -21.00 19.44 7.73
N LEU A 19 -20.92 20.42 6.85
CA LEU A 19 -20.75 20.20 5.41
C LEU A 19 -19.45 19.45 5.13
N ASP A 20 -18.40 19.66 5.92
CA ASP A 20 -17.11 19.00 5.82
C ASP A 20 -17.20 17.48 5.96
N TYR A 21 -18.11 16.95 6.81
CA TYR A 21 -18.34 15.52 6.88
C TYR A 21 -18.85 14.96 5.55
N LEU A 22 -19.89 15.58 4.98
CA LEU A 22 -20.52 15.12 3.74
C LEU A 22 -19.62 15.35 2.51
N GLU A 23 -18.91 16.47 2.50
CA GLU A 23 -18.14 16.90 1.33
C GLU A 23 -16.71 16.34 1.31
N TYR A 24 -16.16 15.96 2.45
CA TYR A 24 -14.79 15.47 2.55
C TYR A 24 -14.68 14.16 3.33
N TYR A 25 -14.96 14.14 4.64
CA TYR A 25 -14.63 13.00 5.50
C TYR A 25 -15.34 11.69 5.16
N SER A 26 -16.52 11.76 4.54
CA SER A 26 -17.25 10.59 4.03
C SER A 26 -16.88 10.20 2.60
N GLN A 27 -15.93 10.89 1.97
CA GLN A 27 -15.60 10.73 0.56
C GLN A 27 -14.29 9.98 0.36
N PHE A 28 -14.14 9.26 -0.76
CA PHE A 28 -12.93 8.46 -1.05
C PHE A 28 -11.60 9.22 -0.92
N PRO A 29 -11.46 10.47 -1.39
CA PRO A 29 -10.19 11.19 -1.30
C PRO A 29 -9.72 11.53 0.10
N SER A 30 -10.54 11.35 1.14
CA SER A 30 -10.11 11.50 2.54
C SER A 30 -9.53 10.22 3.14
N HIS A 31 -9.66 9.10 2.46
CA HIS A 31 -9.25 7.79 2.94
C HIS A 31 -8.03 7.26 2.19
N ASN A 32 -7.32 6.29 2.79
CA ASN A 32 -6.19 5.59 2.17
C ASN A 32 -6.70 4.53 1.19
N THR A 33 -7.16 4.96 0.03
CA THR A 33 -7.83 4.13 -0.98
C THR A 33 -7.62 4.67 -2.40
N VAL A 34 -8.29 4.07 -3.39
CA VAL A 34 -8.27 4.52 -4.78
C VAL A 34 -9.61 5.16 -5.14
N CYS A 35 -9.54 6.40 -5.63
CA CYS A 35 -10.66 7.12 -6.24
C CYS A 35 -10.59 6.98 -7.76
N VAL A 36 -11.70 6.64 -8.40
CA VAL A 36 -11.77 6.34 -9.83
C VAL A 36 -12.46 7.48 -10.57
N ASP A 37 -11.84 7.99 -11.65
CA ASP A 37 -12.35 9.08 -12.50
C ASP A 37 -12.74 10.35 -11.72
N GLY A 38 -12.16 10.53 -10.52
CA GLY A 38 -12.50 11.63 -9.62
C GLY A 38 -13.91 11.53 -9.01
N ILE A 39 -14.60 10.41 -9.15
CA ILE A 39 -15.91 10.17 -8.51
C ILE A 39 -15.65 9.93 -7.04
N SER A 40 -15.86 10.97 -6.23
CA SER A 40 -15.50 10.95 -4.82
C SER A 40 -16.64 10.52 -3.89
N SER A 41 -17.88 10.59 -4.37
CA SER A 41 -19.03 10.32 -3.53
C SER A 41 -19.17 8.84 -3.19
N TYR A 42 -19.21 8.57 -1.91
CA TYR A 42 -19.66 7.30 -1.38
C TYR A 42 -21.12 7.44 -0.96
N PRO A 43 -22.04 6.53 -1.35
CA PRO A 43 -23.44 6.66 -0.98
C PRO A 43 -23.57 6.54 0.54
N VAL A 44 -23.78 7.66 1.20
CA VAL A 44 -23.98 7.74 2.64
C VAL A 44 -25.16 6.85 3.06
N MET A 45 -24.96 6.03 4.10
CA MET A 45 -25.99 5.17 4.68
C MET A 45 -26.49 3.98 3.81
N LYS A 46 -25.86 3.69 2.70
CA LYS A 46 -26.11 2.43 2.00
C LYS A 46 -25.18 1.35 2.57
N SER A 47 -25.66 0.62 3.56
CA SER A 47 -24.88 -0.38 4.31
C SER A 47 -24.57 -1.68 3.56
N ASN A 48 -24.91 -1.80 2.28
CA ASN A 48 -24.83 -3.07 1.55
C ASN A 48 -23.62 -3.20 0.63
N HIS A 49 -22.49 -2.59 0.99
CA HIS A 49 -21.23 -2.74 0.26
C HIS A 49 -20.50 -3.96 0.79
N ALA A 50 -20.82 -5.12 0.25
CA ALA A 50 -20.15 -6.34 0.62
C ALA A 50 -18.73 -6.38 0.03
N PHE A 51 -17.74 -6.32 0.90
CA PHE A 51 -16.40 -6.75 0.55
C PHE A 51 -16.35 -8.28 0.50
N ARG A 52 -15.68 -8.80 -0.52
CA ARG A 52 -15.38 -10.22 -0.60
C ARG A 52 -13.91 -10.45 -0.29
N VAL A 53 -13.63 -11.21 0.75
CA VAL A 53 -12.28 -11.71 1.01
C VAL A 53 -12.02 -12.85 0.00
N ASN A 54 -11.12 -12.62 -0.93
CA ASN A 54 -10.74 -13.63 -1.92
C ASN A 54 -9.79 -14.66 -1.29
N SER A 55 -8.83 -14.19 -0.50
CA SER A 55 -7.87 -15.03 0.20
C SER A 55 -7.23 -14.30 1.37
N CYS A 56 -6.80 -15.03 2.39
CA CYS A 56 -6.06 -14.48 3.52
C CYS A 56 -5.22 -15.55 4.23
N PHE A 57 -4.21 -15.10 4.95
CA PHE A 57 -3.43 -15.92 5.87
C PHE A 57 -2.99 -15.03 7.06
N PRO A 58 -3.15 -15.50 8.32
CA PRO A 58 -3.79 -16.75 8.69
C PRO A 58 -5.29 -16.77 8.37
N ALA A 59 -5.90 -17.94 8.39
CA ALA A 59 -7.34 -18.06 8.22
C ALA A 59 -8.07 -17.37 9.40
N PRO A 60 -9.28 -16.80 9.20
CA PRO A 60 -10.00 -16.04 10.23
C PRO A 60 -10.30 -16.84 11.51
N VAL A 61 -10.30 -18.17 11.40
CA VAL A 61 -10.56 -19.10 12.52
C VAL A 61 -9.29 -19.69 13.14
N SER A 62 -8.11 -19.16 12.78
CA SER A 62 -6.84 -19.59 13.36
C SER A 62 -6.81 -19.38 14.88
N LYS A 63 -6.00 -20.17 15.58
CA LYS A 63 -5.90 -20.10 17.05
C LYS A 63 -5.43 -18.72 17.51
N LYS A 64 -6.05 -18.18 18.53
CA LYS A 64 -5.64 -16.92 19.13
C LYS A 64 -4.23 -17.04 19.71
N GLY A 65 -3.37 -16.06 19.39
CA GLY A 65 -2.02 -15.96 19.97
C GLY A 65 -0.92 -16.63 19.16
N GLU A 66 -1.21 -17.25 18.01
CA GLU A 66 -0.18 -17.69 17.10
C GLU A 66 0.42 -16.49 16.35
N PHE A 67 1.74 -16.40 16.34
CA PHE A 67 2.47 -15.38 15.60
C PHE A 67 2.90 -15.95 14.24
N TYR A 68 2.67 -15.18 13.18
CA TYR A 68 3.11 -15.50 11.84
C TYR A 68 3.98 -14.35 11.30
N PRO A 69 5.20 -14.62 10.84
CA PRO A 69 6.08 -13.58 10.31
C PRO A 69 5.57 -12.98 9.01
N ILE A 70 4.66 -13.66 8.31
CA ILE A 70 3.99 -13.16 7.12
C ILE A 70 2.50 -13.34 7.31
N THR A 71 1.77 -12.26 7.09
CA THR A 71 0.31 -12.29 7.01
C THR A 71 -0.13 -11.56 5.76
N TYR A 72 -1.23 -11.96 5.12
CA TYR A 72 -1.79 -11.23 4.00
C TYR A 72 -3.31 -11.38 3.92
N SER A 73 -3.93 -10.43 3.25
CA SER A 73 -5.32 -10.52 2.82
C SER A 73 -5.48 -9.92 1.42
N GLU A 74 -6.29 -10.55 0.60
CA GLU A 74 -6.77 -10.01 -0.66
C GLU A 74 -8.28 -9.81 -0.57
N VAL A 75 -8.72 -8.58 -0.80
CA VAL A 75 -10.11 -8.18 -0.71
C VAL A 75 -10.56 -7.61 -2.05
N TYR A 76 -11.73 -8.00 -2.49
CA TYR A 76 -12.40 -7.47 -3.69
C TYR A 76 -13.58 -6.60 -3.29
N PHE A 77 -13.75 -5.51 -4.03
CA PHE A 77 -14.88 -4.60 -3.93
C PHE A 77 -15.28 -4.11 -5.32
N ARG A 78 -16.58 -4.15 -5.63
CA ARG A 78 -17.15 -3.43 -6.76
C ARG A 78 -17.59 -2.06 -6.27
N GLU A 79 -16.85 -1.02 -6.64
CA GLU A 79 -17.23 0.34 -6.32
C GLU A 79 -18.45 0.74 -7.18
N PRO A 80 -19.61 1.04 -6.57
CA PRO A 80 -20.86 1.13 -7.31
C PRO A 80 -21.01 2.41 -8.14
N GLU A 81 -20.44 3.54 -7.70
CA GLU A 81 -20.63 4.83 -8.37
C GLU A 81 -19.81 4.94 -9.65
N SER A 82 -18.56 4.49 -9.62
CA SER A 82 -17.70 4.45 -10.81
C SER A 82 -17.84 3.14 -11.60
N CYS A 83 -18.53 2.15 -11.07
CA CYS A 83 -18.58 0.79 -11.60
C CYS A 83 -17.19 0.16 -11.77
N ALA A 84 -16.28 0.39 -10.81
CA ALA A 84 -14.92 -0.13 -10.85
C ALA A 84 -14.79 -1.42 -10.04
N ASP A 85 -14.15 -2.42 -10.64
CA ASP A 85 -13.61 -3.57 -9.93
C ASP A 85 -12.33 -3.16 -9.24
N GLN A 86 -12.28 -3.31 -7.92
CA GLN A 86 -11.13 -3.03 -7.10
C GLN A 86 -10.71 -4.27 -6.32
N THR A 87 -9.43 -4.61 -6.40
CA THR A 87 -8.84 -5.69 -5.61
C THR A 87 -7.61 -5.12 -4.89
N ARG A 88 -7.61 -5.23 -3.57
CA ARG A 88 -6.48 -4.80 -2.75
C ARG A 88 -5.89 -5.99 -2.02
N LEU A 89 -4.59 -6.22 -2.21
CA LEU A 89 -3.81 -7.15 -1.43
C LEU A 89 -2.94 -6.35 -0.45
N THR A 90 -3.07 -6.64 0.83
CA THR A 90 -2.21 -6.10 1.88
C THR A 90 -1.49 -7.23 2.59
N SER A 91 -0.22 -7.02 2.91
CA SER A 91 0.59 -7.99 3.66
C SER A 91 1.45 -7.29 4.71
N ILE A 92 1.69 -7.98 5.82
CA ILE A 92 2.68 -7.60 6.83
C ILE A 92 3.80 -8.64 6.76
N VAL A 93 5.03 -8.17 6.61
CA VAL A 93 6.23 -8.99 6.64
C VAL A 93 7.06 -8.56 7.84
N THR A 94 7.09 -9.41 8.85
CA THR A 94 7.91 -9.20 10.05
C THR A 94 9.32 -9.73 9.80
N THR A 95 10.32 -8.92 10.05
CA THR A 95 11.72 -9.21 9.74
C THR A 95 12.60 -9.31 10.98
N GLY A 96 12.03 -9.00 12.13
CA GLY A 96 12.63 -9.09 13.45
C GLY A 96 11.62 -8.75 14.54
N PRO A 97 11.99 -8.82 15.83
CA PRO A 97 11.06 -8.57 16.94
C PRO A 97 10.36 -7.22 16.88
N GLU A 98 11.08 -6.18 16.43
CA GLU A 98 10.59 -4.80 16.36
C GLU A 98 10.61 -4.24 14.94
N THR A 99 10.87 -5.09 13.93
CA THR A 99 11.07 -4.65 12.55
C THR A 99 10.17 -5.39 11.58
N GLY A 100 9.73 -4.69 10.57
CA GLY A 100 8.90 -5.24 9.51
C GLY A 100 8.45 -4.15 8.54
N TYR A 101 7.76 -4.56 7.51
CA TYR A 101 7.22 -3.67 6.51
C TYR A 101 5.85 -4.16 6.03
N TYR A 102 5.12 -3.26 5.39
CA TYR A 102 3.82 -3.56 4.81
C TYR A 102 3.93 -3.55 3.29
N VAL A 103 3.17 -4.42 2.64
CA VAL A 103 2.99 -4.47 1.19
C VAL A 103 1.56 -4.09 0.88
N ASP A 104 1.35 -3.23 -0.11
CA ASP A 104 0.03 -2.86 -0.62
C ASP A 104 0.03 -2.93 -2.14
N ILE A 105 -0.81 -3.79 -2.69
CA ILE A 105 -0.99 -3.94 -4.13
C ILE A 105 -2.45 -3.66 -4.44
N PHE A 106 -2.73 -2.53 -5.09
CA PHE A 106 -4.10 -2.10 -5.39
C PHE A 106 -4.34 -2.13 -6.90
N ARG A 107 -5.24 -3.00 -7.33
CA ARG A 107 -5.68 -3.16 -8.72
C ARG A 107 -7.06 -2.55 -8.88
N SER A 108 -7.23 -1.71 -9.88
CA SER A 108 -8.51 -1.02 -10.11
C SER A 108 -8.77 -0.79 -11.59
N ARG A 109 -9.97 -1.15 -12.06
CA ARG A 109 -10.43 -0.87 -13.42
C ARG A 109 -11.95 -0.74 -13.46
N LYS A 110 -12.46 0.12 -14.33
CA LYS A 110 -13.89 0.15 -14.60
C LYS A 110 -14.31 -1.03 -15.46
N VAL A 111 -15.52 -1.51 -15.24
CA VAL A 111 -16.12 -2.55 -16.07
C VAL A 111 -16.95 -1.97 -17.21
N GLN A 112 -17.28 -0.67 -17.11
CA GLN A 112 -18.08 0.06 -18.12
C GLN A 112 -17.60 1.50 -18.24
N GLY A 113 -17.79 2.11 -19.41
CA GLY A 113 -17.57 3.54 -19.66
C GLY A 113 -16.11 3.96 -19.89
N GLY A 114 -15.15 3.02 -19.81
CA GLY A 114 -13.73 3.31 -19.93
C GLY A 114 -13.15 4.06 -18.72
N ASP A 115 -11.87 3.89 -18.50
CA ASP A 115 -11.13 4.51 -17.41
C ASP A 115 -10.46 5.79 -17.91
N LYS A 116 -10.60 6.89 -17.17
CA LYS A 116 -9.87 8.14 -17.41
C LYS A 116 -8.63 8.22 -16.53
N MET A 117 -8.84 8.02 -15.22
CA MET A 117 -7.78 8.07 -14.22
C MET A 117 -8.17 7.33 -12.94
N HIS A 118 -7.16 6.83 -12.25
CA HIS A 118 -7.28 6.27 -10.92
C HIS A 118 -6.32 7.00 -10.01
N ASP A 119 -6.78 7.50 -8.86
CA ASP A 119 -6.00 8.24 -7.86
C ASP A 119 -5.84 7.39 -6.60
N TYR A 120 -4.65 6.93 -6.34
CA TYR A 120 -4.27 6.27 -5.09
C TYR A 120 -3.90 7.34 -4.08
N PHE A 121 -4.67 7.43 -3.00
CA PHE A 121 -4.45 8.35 -1.89
C PHE A 121 -3.74 7.66 -0.73
N TYR A 122 -2.76 8.33 -0.16
CA TYR A 122 -2.16 7.97 1.11
C TYR A 122 -1.99 9.21 1.98
N HIS A 123 -2.59 9.17 3.15
CA HIS A 123 -2.57 10.21 4.15
C HIS A 123 -1.72 9.77 5.34
N ASN A 124 -0.92 10.66 5.87
CA ASN A 124 -0.17 10.40 7.09
C ASN A 124 -0.05 11.64 7.96
N LEU A 125 0.25 11.40 9.24
CA LEU A 125 0.58 12.44 10.19
C LEU A 125 1.98 12.97 9.91
N GLY A 126 2.23 14.22 10.28
CA GLY A 126 3.56 14.82 10.27
C GLY A 126 3.55 16.30 9.95
N GLN A 127 4.69 16.90 10.11
CA GLN A 127 4.94 18.29 9.72
C GLN A 127 5.62 18.36 8.35
N THR A 128 6.28 17.27 7.93
CA THR A 128 7.07 17.26 6.70
C THR A 128 6.75 16.05 5.83
N LEU A 129 6.52 16.31 4.55
CA LEU A 129 6.43 15.31 3.48
C LEU A 129 7.52 15.62 2.45
N SER A 130 8.46 14.71 2.28
CA SER A 130 9.41 14.72 1.18
C SER A 130 9.06 13.66 0.14
N LEU A 131 9.26 13.97 -1.14
CA LEU A 131 9.03 13.04 -2.26
C LEU A 131 10.21 13.11 -3.22
N THR A 132 10.89 11.99 -3.39
CA THR A 132 12.09 11.83 -4.23
C THR A 132 11.97 10.60 -5.12
N GLY A 133 12.86 10.44 -6.08
CA GLY A 133 13.13 9.13 -6.67
C GLY A 133 13.65 8.17 -5.58
N THR A 134 13.52 6.87 -5.80
CA THR A 134 14.07 5.86 -4.86
C THR A 134 15.60 5.92 -4.76
N ASP A 135 16.25 6.53 -5.74
CA ASP A 135 17.68 6.86 -5.77
C ASP A 135 18.04 8.16 -5.03
N GLY A 136 17.06 8.82 -4.40
CA GLY A 136 17.23 10.10 -3.72
C GLY A 136 17.21 11.33 -4.64
N THR A 137 16.99 11.17 -5.95
CA THR A 137 16.95 12.30 -6.88
C THR A 137 15.74 13.18 -6.63
N ASP A 138 15.92 14.50 -6.74
CA ASP A 138 14.81 15.46 -6.78
C ASP A 138 13.98 15.22 -8.04
N LEU A 139 12.68 15.12 -7.87
CA LEU A 139 11.73 14.93 -8.97
C LEU A 139 11.30 16.23 -9.63
N GLY A 140 11.62 17.38 -9.05
CA GLY A 140 11.25 18.70 -9.58
C GLY A 140 9.75 18.98 -9.51
N LEU A 141 9.09 18.65 -8.39
CA LEU A 141 7.66 18.93 -8.21
C LEU A 141 7.35 20.41 -8.41
N GLN A 142 6.31 20.68 -9.21
CA GLN A 142 5.83 22.03 -9.49
C GLN A 142 4.44 22.26 -8.90
N PRO A 143 4.10 23.47 -8.44
CA PRO A 143 2.75 23.82 -8.05
C PRO A 143 1.74 23.47 -9.14
N THR A 144 0.55 23.02 -8.75
CA THR A 144 -0.50 22.61 -9.68
C THR A 144 -1.89 22.92 -9.16
N GLU A 145 -2.83 23.17 -10.08
CA GLU A 145 -4.26 23.26 -9.79
C GLU A 145 -4.99 21.91 -10.00
N GLU A 146 -4.31 20.88 -10.42
CA GLU A 146 -4.88 19.54 -10.49
C GLU A 146 -5.30 19.03 -9.10
N LEU A 147 -6.01 17.91 -9.01
CA LEU A 147 -6.70 17.45 -7.81
C LEU A 147 -7.68 18.52 -7.28
N SER A 148 -8.42 19.13 -8.17
CA SER A 148 -9.42 20.14 -7.87
C SER A 148 -10.82 19.62 -8.16
N PHE A 149 -11.80 20.31 -7.63
CA PHE A 149 -13.20 20.06 -7.94
C PHE A 149 -13.45 20.09 -9.46
N ALA A 150 -14.10 19.06 -9.98
CA ALA A 150 -14.37 18.92 -11.41
C ALA A 150 -15.84 18.64 -11.75
N GLY A 151 -16.74 18.60 -10.77
CA GLY A 151 -18.17 18.35 -10.97
C GLY A 151 -18.93 18.15 -9.65
N ALA A 152 -20.22 17.97 -9.73
CA ALA A 152 -21.14 17.97 -8.58
C ALA A 152 -20.84 16.90 -7.48
N HIS A 153 -20.05 15.88 -7.80
CA HIS A 153 -19.73 14.80 -6.86
C HIS A 153 -18.26 14.79 -6.44
N LEU A 154 -17.50 15.86 -6.72
CA LEU A 154 -16.05 15.90 -6.50
C LEU A 154 -15.65 16.92 -5.42
N TYR A 155 -16.53 17.18 -4.46
CA TYR A 155 -16.28 18.15 -3.40
C TYR A 155 -15.00 17.85 -2.61
N ALA A 156 -14.71 16.57 -2.33
CA ALA A 156 -13.55 16.20 -1.55
C ALA A 156 -12.21 16.70 -2.12
N TYR A 157 -12.07 16.76 -3.43
CA TYR A 157 -10.89 17.30 -4.08
C TYR A 157 -10.71 18.80 -3.81
N SER A 158 -11.76 19.56 -3.58
CA SER A 158 -11.68 21.00 -3.27
C SER A 158 -11.09 21.28 -1.89
N TYR A 159 -11.09 20.29 -1.00
CA TYR A 159 -10.49 20.39 0.33
C TYR A 159 -8.97 20.13 0.33
N ILE A 160 -8.42 19.65 -0.79
CA ILE A 160 -7.00 19.35 -0.95
C ILE A 160 -6.31 20.60 -1.49
N TYR A 161 -5.27 21.05 -0.82
CA TYR A 161 -4.57 22.31 -1.12
C TYR A 161 -3.05 22.19 -1.03
N ASN A 162 -2.31 23.26 -1.34
CA ASN A 162 -0.86 23.27 -1.40
C ASN A 162 -0.27 22.16 -2.28
N LYS A 163 -0.91 21.96 -3.41
CA LYS A 163 -0.62 20.84 -4.31
C LYS A 163 0.61 21.09 -5.15
N LYS A 164 1.48 20.10 -5.20
CA LYS A 164 2.60 20.04 -6.16
C LYS A 164 2.55 18.70 -6.88
N ALA A 165 2.99 18.69 -8.14
CA ALA A 165 2.96 17.50 -8.96
C ALA A 165 4.16 17.37 -9.88
N VAL A 166 4.43 16.14 -10.29
CA VAL A 166 5.32 15.80 -11.38
C VAL A 166 4.83 14.53 -12.08
N GLN A 167 4.91 14.51 -13.40
CA GLN A 167 4.71 13.28 -14.16
C GLN A 167 6.02 12.52 -14.21
N THR A 168 6.01 11.25 -13.80
CA THR A 168 7.21 10.43 -13.75
C THR A 168 6.89 8.95 -13.92
N ALA A 169 7.74 8.24 -14.64
CA ALA A 169 7.73 6.78 -14.69
C ALA A 169 8.72 6.15 -13.69
N LYS A 170 9.48 6.97 -12.93
CA LYS A 170 10.43 6.49 -11.93
C LYS A 170 9.71 5.98 -10.70
N ASP A 171 10.32 4.99 -10.06
CA ASP A 171 9.95 4.60 -8.70
C ASP A 171 10.22 5.76 -7.75
N VAL A 172 9.30 5.99 -6.82
CA VAL A 172 9.38 7.14 -5.91
C VAL A 172 9.40 6.70 -4.45
N LYS A 173 9.98 7.56 -3.60
CA LYS A 173 9.95 7.42 -2.15
C LYS A 173 9.33 8.67 -1.54
N ALA A 174 8.24 8.48 -0.79
CA ALA A 174 7.65 9.50 0.06
C ALA A 174 8.03 9.23 1.52
N SER A 175 8.47 10.27 2.24
CA SER A 175 8.79 10.17 3.67
C SER A 175 7.99 11.21 4.43
N PHE A 176 7.16 10.72 5.34
CA PHE A 176 6.33 11.52 6.24
C PHE A 176 6.98 11.55 7.60
N THR A 177 7.31 12.73 8.11
CA THR A 177 8.04 12.86 9.39
C THR A 177 7.22 13.61 10.41
N ILE A 178 7.11 13.02 11.59
CA ILE A 178 6.59 13.63 12.81
C ILE A 178 7.79 14.07 13.64
N ASP A 179 7.99 15.37 13.77
CA ASP A 179 8.97 15.97 14.65
C ASP A 179 8.48 15.84 16.10
N MET A 180 9.18 15.03 16.87
CA MET A 180 8.92 14.78 18.28
C MET A 180 9.81 15.67 19.15
N LYS A 181 9.21 16.36 20.12
CA LYS A 181 9.94 17.29 20.99
C LYS A 181 11.07 16.67 21.81
N ASP A 182 11.04 15.38 22.01
CA ASP A 182 12.08 14.60 22.72
C ASP A 182 13.21 14.13 21.78
N GLY A 183 13.11 14.43 20.47
CA GLY A 183 14.11 14.08 19.47
C GLY A 183 14.02 12.66 18.92
N ASP A 184 13.01 11.86 19.30
CA ASP A 184 12.75 10.57 18.65
C ASP A 184 11.75 10.73 17.51
N ASP A 185 12.14 11.48 16.48
CA ASP A 185 11.30 11.74 15.31
C ASP A 185 10.83 10.43 14.66
N ILE A 186 9.55 10.42 14.34
CA ILE A 186 8.89 9.24 13.78
C ILE A 186 8.66 9.46 12.29
N SER A 187 8.96 8.46 11.50
CA SER A 187 8.75 8.50 10.06
C SER A 187 7.92 7.33 9.56
N MET A 188 7.09 7.60 8.58
CA MET A 188 6.54 6.59 7.68
C MET A 188 7.18 6.78 6.31
N ASN A 189 7.88 5.76 5.84
CA ASN A 189 8.46 5.72 4.51
C ASN A 189 7.56 4.89 3.61
N LEU A 190 7.27 5.40 2.42
CA LEU A 190 6.50 4.75 1.38
C LEU A 190 7.34 4.71 0.11
N TRP A 191 7.58 3.51 -0.44
CA TRP A 191 8.13 3.31 -1.79
C TRP A 191 7.00 2.92 -2.72
N MET A 192 6.84 3.63 -3.82
CA MET A 192 5.80 3.38 -4.82
C MET A 192 6.42 3.06 -6.17
N LYS A 193 5.97 1.95 -6.77
CA LYS A 193 6.34 1.58 -8.14
C LYS A 193 5.98 2.69 -9.11
N GLY A 194 6.94 3.08 -9.93
CA GLY A 194 6.74 3.96 -11.07
C GLY A 194 6.03 3.24 -12.22
N GLU A 195 5.28 4.00 -13.02
CA GLU A 195 4.63 3.48 -14.22
C GLU A 195 4.52 4.55 -15.29
N LYS A 196 4.46 4.12 -16.55
CA LYS A 196 4.17 5.02 -17.65
C LYS A 196 2.83 5.73 -17.42
N ASP A 197 2.78 7.01 -17.77
CA ASP A 197 1.61 7.88 -17.65
C ASP A 197 1.12 8.04 -16.18
N ARG A 198 2.03 7.86 -15.21
CA ARG A 198 1.79 8.13 -13.80
C ARG A 198 2.22 9.54 -13.43
N LYS A 199 1.39 10.21 -12.66
CA LYS A 199 1.67 11.51 -12.04
C LYS A 199 1.62 11.35 -10.53
N VAL A 200 2.58 11.92 -9.82
CA VAL A 200 2.62 11.91 -8.36
C VAL A 200 2.45 13.31 -7.81
N PHE A 201 1.80 13.40 -6.66
CA PHE A 201 1.47 14.65 -6.01
C PHE A 201 1.88 14.61 -4.54
N THR A 202 2.27 15.77 -4.04
CA THR A 202 2.23 16.08 -2.61
C THR A 202 1.21 17.17 -2.38
N ALA A 203 0.46 17.06 -1.29
CA ALA A 203 -0.59 18.01 -0.95
C ALA A 203 -0.83 18.06 0.55
N LEU A 204 -1.68 18.98 0.97
CA LEU A 204 -2.25 19.05 2.30
C LEU A 204 -3.76 18.79 2.24
N SER A 205 -4.25 18.06 3.21
CA SER A 205 -5.68 17.76 3.39
C SER A 205 -6.15 18.22 4.77
N PRO A 206 -7.45 18.33 5.03
CA PRO A 206 -7.97 18.65 6.35
C PRO A 206 -7.42 17.75 7.44
N MET A 207 -7.41 18.26 8.67
CA MET A 207 -6.97 17.53 9.85
C MET A 207 -7.77 16.23 10.03
N THR A 208 -7.13 15.20 10.59
CA THR A 208 -7.82 13.98 11.00
C THR A 208 -8.07 13.96 12.51
N GLU A 209 -9.14 13.32 12.94
CA GLU A 209 -9.40 13.08 14.37
C GLU A 209 -8.40 12.09 15.01
N GLY A 210 -7.70 11.28 14.21
CA GLY A 210 -6.72 10.33 14.71
C GLY A 210 -5.68 10.93 15.65
N TYR A 211 -5.37 12.20 15.45
CA TYR A 211 -4.42 12.93 16.31
C TYR A 211 -4.87 13.11 17.74
N SER A 212 -6.16 13.39 17.95
CA SER A 212 -6.67 13.73 19.29
C SER A 212 -6.63 12.55 20.26
N ARG A 213 -6.55 11.33 19.73
CA ARG A 213 -6.63 10.11 20.50
C ARG A 213 -5.31 9.39 20.72
N THR A 214 -4.23 9.87 20.10
CA THR A 214 -2.91 9.24 20.23
C THR A 214 -2.14 9.81 21.41
N PRO A 215 -1.86 9.02 22.47
CA PRO A 215 -1.03 9.45 23.57
C PRO A 215 0.38 9.82 23.12
N GLY A 216 0.97 10.85 23.73
CA GLY A 216 2.35 11.23 23.48
C GLY A 216 2.63 11.99 22.19
N MET A 217 1.62 12.17 21.33
CA MET A 217 1.80 12.98 20.11
C MET A 217 2.04 14.45 20.45
N PRO A 218 2.92 15.15 19.71
CA PRO A 218 3.13 16.58 19.88
C PRO A 218 1.81 17.36 19.76
N TYR A 219 1.59 18.31 20.65
CA TYR A 219 0.35 19.08 20.69
C TYR A 219 0.04 19.77 19.35
N ASN A 220 1.07 20.31 18.70
CA ASN A 220 0.96 20.99 17.43
C ASN A 220 0.49 20.09 16.27
N ILE A 221 0.65 18.79 16.37
CA ILE A 221 0.19 17.87 15.32
C ILE A 221 -1.34 17.83 15.22
N LYS A 222 -2.04 18.07 16.32
CA LYS A 222 -3.51 18.09 16.39
C LYS A 222 -4.14 19.20 15.54
N GLU A 223 -3.37 20.26 15.30
CA GLU A 223 -3.79 21.43 14.53
C GLU A 223 -3.17 21.47 13.14
N GLN A 224 -2.38 20.45 12.78
CA GLN A 224 -1.74 20.38 11.48
C GLN A 224 -2.66 19.76 10.44
N PRO A 225 -2.57 20.23 9.20
CA PRO A 225 -3.20 19.54 8.08
C PRO A 225 -2.59 18.15 7.90
N THR A 226 -3.36 17.23 7.36
CA THR A 226 -2.88 15.89 7.02
C THR A 226 -1.98 15.96 5.79
N LEU A 227 -0.80 15.39 5.88
CA LEU A 227 0.10 15.24 4.75
C LEU A 227 -0.45 14.20 3.79
N THR A 228 -0.51 14.54 2.50
CA THR A 228 -1.17 13.72 1.48
C THR A 228 -0.23 13.45 0.31
N PHE A 229 -0.03 12.17 0.02
CA PHE A 229 0.60 11.69 -1.20
C PHE A 229 -0.50 11.13 -2.11
N VAL A 230 -0.43 11.47 -3.41
CA VAL A 230 -1.33 10.88 -4.41
C VAL A 230 -0.52 10.36 -5.59
N ALA A 231 -0.84 9.15 -6.02
CA ALA A 231 -0.35 8.63 -7.30
C ALA A 231 -1.54 8.48 -8.26
N ARG A 232 -1.53 9.23 -9.35
CA ARG A 232 -2.53 9.17 -10.42
C ARG A 232 -2.04 8.32 -11.57
N GLN A 233 -2.79 7.30 -11.92
CA GLN A 233 -2.59 6.54 -13.15
C GLN A 233 -3.60 7.00 -14.19
N SER A 234 -3.12 7.46 -15.35
CA SER A 234 -3.98 7.72 -16.50
C SER A 234 -4.41 6.41 -17.13
N GLY A 235 -5.71 6.26 -17.40
CA GLY A 235 -6.31 5.00 -17.79
C GLY A 235 -6.53 4.06 -16.60
N GLU A 236 -6.62 2.77 -16.82
CA GLU A 236 -6.87 1.78 -15.79
C GLU A 236 -5.60 1.46 -14.96
N ALA A 237 -5.82 1.04 -13.74
CA ALA A 237 -4.79 0.67 -12.77
C ALA A 237 -4.89 -0.80 -12.33
N CYS A 238 -5.30 -1.69 -13.24
CA CYS A 238 -5.31 -3.13 -13.00
C CYS A 238 -4.07 -3.80 -13.60
N SER A 239 -3.79 -3.59 -14.90
CA SER A 239 -2.56 -4.08 -15.53
C SER A 239 -1.31 -3.30 -15.07
N ARG A 240 -1.51 -2.07 -14.60
CA ARG A 240 -0.50 -1.18 -14.02
C ARG A 240 -0.88 -0.81 -12.58
N PRO A 241 -0.88 -1.78 -11.65
CA PRO A 241 -1.39 -1.57 -10.30
C PRO A 241 -0.55 -0.56 -9.52
N PHE A 242 -1.17 -0.01 -8.47
CA PHE A 242 -0.41 0.67 -7.44
C PHE A 242 0.26 -0.37 -6.57
N VAL A 243 1.57 -0.27 -6.44
CA VAL A 243 2.38 -1.17 -5.62
C VAL A 243 3.19 -0.33 -4.67
N ALA A 244 2.92 -0.47 -3.39
CA ALA A 244 3.58 0.30 -2.34
C ALA A 244 4.17 -0.60 -1.26
N ILE A 245 5.33 -0.20 -0.75
CA ILE A 245 5.97 -0.76 0.44
C ILE A 245 6.02 0.34 1.48
N TYR A 246 5.65 0.00 2.72
CA TYR A 246 5.65 0.94 3.84
C TYR A 246 6.54 0.44 4.96
N GLU A 247 7.34 1.33 5.52
CA GLU A 247 8.14 1.05 6.71
C GLU A 247 8.03 2.19 7.71
N PRO A 248 7.46 1.93 8.90
CA PRO A 248 7.55 2.87 10.02
C PRO A 248 8.93 2.81 10.66
N SER A 249 9.45 3.96 11.03
CA SER A 249 10.77 4.08 11.70
C SER A 249 10.77 5.22 12.68
N SER A 250 11.77 5.26 13.57
CA SER A 250 12.09 6.43 14.38
C SER A 250 13.61 6.63 14.44
N VAL A 251 14.07 7.69 15.07
CA VAL A 251 15.50 7.93 15.26
C VAL A 251 16.12 6.82 16.09
N ASN A 252 15.45 6.39 17.18
CA ASN A 252 15.92 5.34 18.06
C ASN A 252 15.75 3.93 17.48
N GLU A 253 14.81 3.74 16.57
CA GLU A 253 14.54 2.48 15.87
C GLU A 253 14.51 2.72 14.36
N PRO A 254 15.70 2.87 13.75
CA PRO A 254 15.81 3.20 12.33
C PRO A 254 15.26 2.08 11.45
N GLY A 255 14.65 2.47 10.34
CA GLY A 255 14.14 1.55 9.34
C GLY A 255 15.24 0.62 8.82
N GLN A 256 14.86 -0.60 8.53
CA GLN A 256 15.77 -1.65 8.04
C GLN A 256 15.84 -1.69 6.52
N ILE A 257 14.87 -1.14 5.82
CA ILE A 257 14.88 -1.13 4.34
C ILE A 257 16.01 -0.24 3.84
N GLU A 258 16.90 -0.83 3.06
CA GLU A 258 17.97 -0.15 2.33
C GLU A 258 17.49 0.24 0.94
N SER A 259 16.86 -0.70 0.23
CA SER A 259 16.32 -0.46 -1.10
C SER A 259 15.02 -1.24 -1.36
N VAL A 260 14.17 -0.67 -2.19
CA VAL A 260 13.01 -1.33 -2.79
C VAL A 260 13.12 -1.19 -4.30
N THR A 261 13.00 -2.31 -5.00
CA THR A 261 12.97 -2.34 -6.46
C THR A 261 11.75 -3.11 -6.94
N PHE A 262 11.30 -2.79 -8.14
CA PHE A 262 10.13 -3.40 -8.76
C PHE A 262 10.51 -4.04 -10.11
N PRO A 263 11.12 -5.25 -10.08
CA PRO A 263 11.55 -5.94 -11.29
C PRO A 263 10.38 -6.26 -12.21
N GLU A 264 10.68 -6.47 -13.48
CA GLU A 264 9.70 -6.99 -14.41
C GLU A 264 9.35 -8.44 -14.11
N VAL A 265 8.10 -8.81 -14.35
CA VAL A 265 7.61 -10.18 -14.17
C VAL A 265 7.63 -10.91 -15.50
N GLU A 266 8.27 -12.05 -15.51
CA GLU A 266 8.21 -12.99 -16.61
C GLU A 266 6.91 -13.81 -16.51
N CYS A 267 5.91 -13.46 -17.29
CA CYS A 267 4.64 -14.17 -17.37
C CYS A 267 4.16 -14.20 -18.82
N LYS A 268 3.75 -15.38 -19.31
CA LYS A 268 3.20 -15.53 -20.67
C LYS A 268 1.71 -15.19 -20.74
N ASP A 269 1.03 -15.28 -19.61
CA ASP A 269 -0.40 -15.06 -19.53
C ASP A 269 -0.66 -13.55 -19.37
N LYS A 270 -1.77 -13.08 -19.97
CA LYS A 270 -2.24 -11.71 -19.79
C LYS A 270 -2.85 -11.57 -18.41
N GLY A 271 -2.48 -10.52 -17.70
CA GLY A 271 -3.00 -10.25 -16.35
C GLY A 271 -2.24 -9.15 -15.66
N SER A 272 -2.50 -9.01 -14.38
CA SER A 272 -1.83 -8.08 -13.49
C SER A 272 -0.80 -8.82 -12.64
N HIS A 273 0.46 -8.68 -13.00
CA HIS A 273 1.56 -9.35 -12.33
C HIS A 273 2.50 -8.34 -11.72
N VAL A 274 2.93 -8.60 -10.51
CA VAL A 274 3.76 -7.70 -9.71
C VAL A 274 4.95 -8.48 -9.15
N ALA A 275 6.14 -7.87 -9.27
CA ALA A 275 7.33 -8.30 -8.55
C ALA A 275 7.86 -7.14 -7.69
N VAL A 276 8.32 -7.48 -6.49
CA VAL A 276 8.97 -6.55 -5.58
C VAL A 276 10.18 -7.22 -4.95
N CYS A 277 11.29 -6.50 -4.85
CA CYS A 277 12.43 -6.91 -4.03
C CYS A 277 12.68 -5.85 -2.96
N VAL A 278 12.74 -6.28 -1.70
CA VAL A 278 13.05 -5.46 -0.54
C VAL A 278 14.39 -5.92 0.00
N GLU A 279 15.39 -5.05 -0.05
CA GLU A 279 16.71 -5.30 0.53
C GLU A 279 16.85 -4.56 1.85
N GLN A 280 17.39 -5.24 2.85
CA GLN A 280 17.52 -4.70 4.19
C GLN A 280 19.00 -4.57 4.58
N ARG A 281 19.31 -3.61 5.43
CA ARG A 281 20.65 -3.31 5.94
C ARG A 281 21.34 -4.49 6.64
N ASN A 282 20.55 -5.42 7.17
CA ASN A 282 21.05 -6.64 7.81
C ASN A 282 21.40 -7.76 6.82
N GLY A 283 21.35 -7.47 5.50
CA GLY A 283 21.64 -8.41 4.41
C GLY A 283 20.48 -9.36 4.06
N ARG A 284 19.28 -9.15 4.61
CA ARG A 284 18.08 -9.86 4.18
C ARG A 284 17.55 -9.26 2.88
N LYS A 285 17.13 -10.13 1.96
CA LYS A 285 16.46 -9.78 0.72
C LYS A 285 15.18 -10.59 0.61
N ASP A 286 14.06 -9.91 0.54
CA ASP A 286 12.76 -10.50 0.29
C ASP A 286 12.34 -10.25 -1.14
N CYS A 287 11.99 -11.31 -1.86
CA CYS A 287 11.48 -11.29 -3.22
C CYS A 287 10.01 -11.70 -3.20
N ILE A 288 9.14 -10.87 -3.74
CA ILE A 288 7.68 -11.02 -3.72
C ILE A 288 7.16 -11.11 -5.14
N LEU A 289 6.29 -12.08 -5.41
CA LEU A 289 5.49 -12.19 -6.62
C LEU A 289 4.01 -12.14 -6.27
N SER A 290 3.21 -11.42 -7.04
CA SER A 290 1.75 -11.41 -6.94
C SER A 290 1.10 -11.44 -8.32
N SER A 291 0.06 -12.23 -8.46
CA SER A 291 -0.75 -12.32 -9.68
C SER A 291 -2.23 -12.15 -9.34
N ASP A 292 -2.98 -11.49 -10.21
CA ASP A 292 -4.45 -11.43 -10.15
C ASP A 292 -5.11 -12.79 -10.47
N ASN A 293 -4.33 -13.75 -10.97
CA ASN A 293 -4.78 -15.10 -11.25
C ASN A 293 -3.74 -16.12 -10.76
N ALA A 294 -4.08 -16.88 -9.74
CA ALA A 294 -3.21 -17.88 -9.12
C ALA A 294 -2.81 -19.05 -10.07
N SER A 295 -3.46 -19.22 -11.21
CA SER A 295 -3.11 -20.24 -12.19
C SER A 295 -1.97 -19.82 -13.13
N HIS A 296 -1.69 -18.52 -13.24
CA HIS A 296 -0.63 -18.00 -14.08
C HIS A 296 0.74 -18.34 -13.50
N LEU A 297 1.64 -18.83 -14.34
CA LEU A 297 3.03 -19.06 -13.94
C LEU A 297 3.82 -17.78 -14.15
N CYS A 298 4.11 -17.12 -13.05
CA CYS A 298 4.92 -15.90 -13.01
C CYS A 298 6.32 -16.20 -12.52
N GLY A 299 7.32 -15.48 -13.04
CA GLY A 299 8.73 -15.59 -12.67
C GLY A 299 9.39 -14.23 -12.41
N MET A 300 10.42 -14.26 -11.59
CA MET A 300 11.34 -13.15 -11.35
C MET A 300 12.71 -13.75 -11.00
N GLY A 301 13.68 -13.65 -11.94
CA GLY A 301 14.95 -14.35 -11.79
C GLY A 301 14.73 -15.85 -11.62
N ASP A 302 15.31 -16.42 -10.56
CA ASP A 302 15.19 -17.85 -10.27
C ASP A 302 13.89 -18.25 -9.53
N MET A 303 13.10 -17.27 -9.07
CA MET A 303 11.84 -17.54 -8.39
C MET A 303 10.70 -17.66 -9.38
N LYS A 304 9.88 -18.72 -9.25
CA LYS A 304 8.65 -18.93 -10.03
C LYS A 304 7.50 -19.29 -9.11
N ALA A 305 6.31 -18.76 -9.40
CA ALA A 305 5.13 -19.04 -8.61
C ALA A 305 3.86 -19.14 -9.47
N LYS A 306 2.92 -19.98 -9.02
CA LYS A 306 1.50 -19.95 -9.37
C LYS A 306 0.75 -19.63 -8.08
N ALA A 307 0.51 -18.37 -7.81
CA ALA A 307 -0.05 -17.90 -6.54
C ALA A 307 -0.64 -16.50 -6.67
N VAL A 308 -1.57 -16.17 -5.78
CA VAL A 308 -2.00 -14.79 -5.57
C VAL A 308 -0.89 -13.96 -4.93
N TYR A 309 -0.17 -14.57 -3.98
CA TYR A 309 0.95 -13.95 -3.29
C TYR A 309 2.03 -15.00 -2.98
N ALA A 310 3.26 -14.72 -3.29
CA ALA A 310 4.39 -15.57 -2.95
C ALA A 310 5.57 -14.72 -2.48
N LEU A 311 6.29 -15.20 -1.47
CA LEU A 311 7.48 -14.52 -0.95
C LEU A 311 8.62 -15.53 -0.75
N CYS A 312 9.83 -15.12 -1.15
CA CYS A 312 11.08 -15.79 -0.84
C CYS A 312 12.00 -14.82 -0.09
N GLY A 313 12.20 -15.07 1.19
CA GLY A 313 13.18 -14.36 2.02
C GLY A 313 14.53 -15.07 1.98
N ASN A 314 15.59 -14.29 1.73
CA ASN A 314 16.97 -14.79 1.65
C ASN A 314 17.86 -13.94 2.55
N LYS A 315 18.82 -14.57 3.26
CA LYS A 315 19.84 -13.89 4.04
C LYS A 315 21.19 -14.58 3.82
N ALA A 316 22.20 -13.80 3.47
CA ALA A 316 23.55 -14.29 3.18
C ALA A 316 23.57 -15.45 2.17
N GLY A 317 22.75 -15.37 1.11
CA GLY A 317 22.65 -16.40 0.08
C GLY A 317 21.91 -17.68 0.47
N LYS A 318 21.27 -17.71 1.65
CA LYS A 318 20.43 -18.82 2.11
C LYS A 318 18.98 -18.41 2.18
N GLU A 319 18.08 -19.23 1.66
CA GLU A 319 16.64 -19.04 1.81
C GLU A 319 16.27 -19.25 3.28
N THR A 320 15.58 -18.27 3.86
CA THR A 320 15.20 -18.27 5.28
C THR A 320 13.71 -18.41 5.49
N THR A 321 12.93 -17.90 4.52
CA THR A 321 11.46 -17.88 4.61
C THR A 321 10.87 -18.08 3.23
N LEU A 322 9.95 -19.02 3.09
CA LEU A 322 9.18 -19.22 1.87
C LEU A 322 7.70 -19.15 2.21
N PHE A 323 6.96 -18.36 1.45
CA PHE A 323 5.52 -18.25 1.62
C PHE A 323 4.80 -18.41 0.28
N LEU A 324 3.88 -19.36 0.24
CA LEU A 324 2.94 -19.58 -0.85
C LEU A 324 1.54 -19.19 -0.37
N GLY A 325 0.97 -18.12 -0.92
CA GLY A 325 -0.34 -17.61 -0.54
C GLY A 325 -1.38 -17.83 -1.64
N ASN A 326 -2.41 -18.64 -1.34
CA ASN A 326 -3.45 -19.05 -2.27
C ASN A 326 -2.87 -19.48 -3.62
N GLY A 327 -1.97 -20.45 -3.57
CA GLY A 327 -1.20 -20.90 -4.74
C GLY A 327 -1.01 -22.40 -4.80
N THR A 328 -0.50 -22.86 -5.95
CA THR A 328 -0.22 -24.28 -6.21
C THR A 328 1.25 -24.56 -6.46
N LEU A 329 2.07 -23.53 -6.65
CA LEU A 329 3.50 -23.65 -6.90
C LEU A 329 4.27 -22.46 -6.35
N LEU A 330 5.33 -22.72 -5.62
CA LEU A 330 6.45 -21.80 -5.39
C LEU A 330 7.74 -22.59 -5.64
N GLN A 331 8.55 -22.13 -6.55
CA GLN A 331 9.83 -22.74 -6.92
C GLN A 331 10.95 -21.71 -6.80
N THR A 332 12.01 -22.11 -6.14
CA THR A 332 13.29 -21.40 -6.03
C THR A 332 14.42 -22.36 -6.45
N PRO A 333 15.67 -21.96 -6.55
CA PRO A 333 16.78 -22.86 -6.88
C PRO A 333 16.94 -24.05 -5.92
N ARG A 334 16.51 -23.92 -4.68
CA ARG A 334 16.75 -24.93 -3.63
C ARG A 334 15.48 -25.67 -3.19
N VAL A 335 14.34 -25.00 -3.25
CA VAL A 335 13.09 -25.53 -2.68
C VAL A 335 11.96 -25.43 -3.70
N THR A 336 11.14 -26.45 -3.76
CA THR A 336 9.89 -26.42 -4.52
C THR A 336 8.73 -26.83 -3.63
N ILE A 337 7.76 -25.93 -3.47
CA ILE A 337 6.48 -26.18 -2.82
C ILE A 337 5.46 -26.43 -3.91
N LYS A 338 4.77 -27.56 -3.84
CA LYS A 338 3.66 -27.92 -4.75
C LYS A 338 2.43 -28.34 -3.97
N SER A 339 1.28 -27.93 -4.44
CA SER A 339 -0.02 -28.35 -3.92
C SER A 339 -0.96 -28.67 -5.06
N GLU A 340 -1.82 -29.68 -4.89
CA GLU A 340 -2.84 -30.05 -5.89
C GLU A 340 -3.96 -29.01 -5.99
N LYS A 341 -4.20 -28.28 -4.89
CA LYS A 341 -5.20 -27.22 -4.79
C LYS A 341 -4.56 -25.95 -4.24
N PRO A 342 -5.10 -24.75 -4.52
CA PRO A 342 -4.62 -23.53 -3.92
C PRO A 342 -4.55 -23.64 -2.39
N ALA A 343 -3.40 -23.36 -1.83
CA ALA A 343 -3.10 -23.47 -0.40
C ALA A 343 -2.26 -22.27 0.08
N ASN A 344 -2.26 -22.08 1.39
CA ASN A 344 -1.31 -21.21 2.07
C ASN A 344 -0.27 -22.09 2.76
N VAL A 345 1.01 -21.85 2.47
CA VAL A 345 2.14 -22.60 3.05
C VAL A 345 3.21 -21.62 3.47
N LEU A 346 3.59 -21.65 4.73
CA LEU A 346 4.72 -20.91 5.29
C LEU A 346 5.80 -21.90 5.70
N LEU A 347 7.01 -21.74 5.18
CA LEU A 347 8.19 -22.49 5.62
C LEU A 347 9.23 -21.52 6.15
N GLU A 348 9.78 -21.83 7.34
CA GLU A 348 10.89 -21.11 7.93
C GLU A 348 12.09 -22.04 8.11
N HIS A 349 13.25 -21.59 7.66
CA HIS A 349 14.49 -22.33 7.83
C HIS A 349 15.11 -21.99 9.19
N GLN A 350 15.25 -23.01 10.04
CA GLN A 350 15.98 -22.94 11.31
C GLN A 350 17.30 -23.69 11.21
N LEU A 351 18.07 -23.74 12.30
CA LEU A 351 19.42 -24.30 12.32
C LEU A 351 19.51 -25.76 11.85
N ASP A 352 18.46 -26.53 12.04
CA ASP A 352 18.35 -27.98 11.77
C ASP A 352 17.41 -28.36 10.61
N GLY A 353 16.84 -27.38 9.89
CA GLY A 353 16.02 -27.63 8.71
C GLY A 353 14.86 -26.68 8.48
N TRP A 354 13.95 -27.09 7.60
CA TRP A 354 12.71 -26.36 7.30
C TRP A 354 11.58 -26.78 8.22
N TYR A 355 10.85 -25.81 8.74
CA TYR A 355 9.65 -26.00 9.58
C TYR A 355 8.42 -25.45 8.88
N TYR A 356 7.31 -26.18 9.04
CA TYR A 356 6.00 -25.89 8.42
C TYR A 356 5.02 -25.37 9.46
#